data_4b52ca7a2c3d67fe5f98b2ecbdcb7d35
#
_entry.id   4b52ca7a2c3d67fe5f98b2ecbdcb7d35
#
_cell.length_a   1.000
_cell.length_b   1.000
_cell.length_c   1.000
_cell.angle_alpha   90.00
_cell.angle_beta   90.00
_cell.angle_gamma   90.00
#
_symmetry.space_group_name_H-M   'P 1'
#
loop_
_entity.id
_entity.type
_entity.pdbx_description
1 polymer ?
#
loop_
_entity_poly.entity_id
_entity_poly.type
_entity_poly.pdbx_seq_one_letter_code
_entity_poly.pdbx_strand_id
1 'polypeptide(L)' 'MSVELAFYSDKDVARRLGMSPSWVRGQRHKRKHGQKHLLDLEPRYIGTCARYVRAEVEAFVAKVAG' A
#
# COMPACT_ATOMS: atom_id res chain seq x y z
N MET A 1 19.99 -15.02 6.34
CA MET A 1 19.30 -14.10 7.25
C MET A 1 18.29 -13.29 6.43
N SER A 2 17.03 -13.37 6.78
CA SER A 2 16.00 -12.64 6.05
C SER A 2 15.91 -11.22 6.58
N VAL A 3 15.79 -10.27 5.66
CA VAL A 3 15.60 -8.87 6.00
C VAL A 3 14.12 -8.54 5.82
N GLU A 4 13.47 -8.16 6.90
CA GLU A 4 12.09 -7.72 6.84
C GLU A 4 12.04 -6.26 6.45
N LEU A 5 11.21 -5.95 5.47
CA LEU A 5 11.00 -4.58 5.03
C LEU A 5 10.08 -3.86 6.04
N ALA A 6 10.53 -2.72 6.55
CA ALA A 6 9.68 -1.88 7.39
C ALA A 6 8.62 -1.17 6.56
N PHE A 7 8.94 -0.89 5.28
CA PHE A 7 8.07 -0.17 4.36
C PHE A 7 7.93 -0.96 3.06
N TYR A 8 6.75 -0.88 2.48
CA TYR A 8 6.47 -1.47 1.17
C TYR A 8 6.37 -0.37 0.11
N SER A 9 6.97 -0.61 -1.04
CA SER A 9 6.76 0.23 -2.22
C SER A 9 5.42 -0.11 -2.88
N ASP A 10 5.04 0.64 -3.92
CA ASP A 10 3.85 0.32 -4.71
C ASP A 10 3.93 -1.11 -5.26
N LYS A 11 5.11 -1.53 -5.73
CA LYS A 11 5.31 -2.89 -6.24
C LYS A 11 5.12 -3.94 -5.15
N ASP A 12 5.62 -3.67 -3.96
CA ASP A 12 5.52 -4.61 -2.84
C ASP A 12 4.05 -4.78 -2.42
N VAL A 13 3.32 -3.66 -2.30
CA VAL A 13 1.90 -3.69 -1.96
C VAL A 13 1.11 -4.43 -3.04
N ALA A 14 1.38 -4.12 -4.31
CA ALA A 14 0.71 -4.77 -5.43
C ALA A 14 0.94 -6.27 -5.40
N ARG A 15 2.18 -6.70 -5.20
CA ARG A 15 2.53 -8.12 -5.12
C ARG A 15 1.80 -8.79 -3.95
N ARG A 16 1.79 -8.14 -2.80
CA ARG A 16 1.14 -8.67 -1.60
C ARG A 16 -0.36 -8.86 -1.81
N LEU A 17 -1.00 -7.98 -2.60
CA LEU A 17 -2.44 -8.00 -2.84
C LEU A 17 -2.81 -8.72 -4.14
N GLY A 18 -1.83 -9.12 -4.95
CA GLY A 18 -2.11 -9.73 -6.24
C GLY A 18 -2.64 -8.74 -7.26
N MET A 19 -2.27 -7.46 -7.14
CA MET A 19 -2.71 -6.38 -8.00
C MET A 19 -1.53 -5.81 -8.79
N SER A 20 -1.77 -4.83 -9.64
CA SER A 20 -0.70 -4.15 -10.37
C SER A 20 -0.22 -2.92 -9.60
N PRO A 21 1.04 -2.49 -9.80
CA PRO A 21 1.50 -1.22 -9.21
C PRO A 21 0.67 -0.02 -9.67
N SER A 22 0.18 -0.04 -10.91
CA SER A 22 -0.70 1.01 -11.43
C SER A 22 -1.99 1.09 -10.63
N TRP A 23 -2.55 -0.05 -10.26
CA TRP A 23 -3.75 -0.09 -9.42
C TRP A 23 -3.49 0.57 -8.07
N VAL A 24 -2.36 0.25 -7.43
CA VAL A 24 -1.99 0.84 -6.13
C VAL A 24 -1.87 2.36 -6.25
N ARG A 25 -1.18 2.84 -7.29
CA ARG A 25 -1.04 4.28 -7.53
C ARG A 25 -2.39 4.95 -7.78
N GLY A 26 -3.26 4.27 -8.53
CA GLY A 26 -4.62 4.78 -8.78
C GLY A 26 -5.44 4.91 -7.51
N GLN A 27 -5.34 3.93 -6.62
CA GLN A 27 -6.02 3.98 -5.33
C GLN A 27 -5.51 5.15 -4.48
N ARG A 28 -4.21 5.36 -4.45
CA ARG A 28 -3.61 6.49 -3.72
C ARG A 28 -4.08 7.83 -4.29
N HIS A 29 -4.16 7.93 -5.61
CA HIS A 29 -4.67 9.14 -6.27
C HIS A 29 -6.12 9.42 -5.88
N LYS A 30 -6.99 8.40 -5.93
CA LYS A 30 -8.39 8.54 -5.54
C LYS A 30 -8.52 8.97 -4.09
N ARG A 31 -7.73 8.37 -3.19
CA ARG A 31 -7.75 8.72 -1.77
C ARG A 31 -7.37 10.18 -1.56
N LYS A 32 -6.33 10.64 -2.25
CA LYS A 32 -5.85 12.02 -2.16
C LYS A 32 -6.91 13.02 -2.58
N HIS A 33 -7.72 12.67 -3.58
CA HIS A 33 -8.74 13.56 -4.12
C HIS A 33 -10.14 13.32 -3.52
N GLY A 34 -10.22 12.58 -2.44
CA GLY A 34 -11.48 12.33 -1.76
C GLY A 34 -12.46 11.47 -2.55
N GLN A 35 -11.97 10.75 -3.54
CA GLN A 35 -12.79 9.86 -4.35
C GLN A 35 -12.92 8.49 -3.68
N LYS A 36 -13.97 7.76 -4.03
CA LYS A 36 -14.18 6.42 -3.50
C LYS A 36 -13.03 5.50 -3.92
N HIS A 37 -12.48 4.80 -2.96
CA HIS A 37 -11.35 3.89 -3.19
C HIS A 37 -11.45 2.68 -2.27
N LEU A 38 -10.69 1.63 -2.61
CA LEU A 38 -10.73 0.36 -1.88
C LEU A 38 -9.53 0.17 -0.95
N LEU A 39 -8.38 0.71 -1.34
CA LEU A 39 -7.15 0.55 -0.56
C LEU A 39 -7.08 1.65 0.51
N ASP A 40 -7.53 1.31 1.70
CA ASP A 40 -7.57 2.25 2.83
C ASP A 40 -6.25 2.23 3.59
N LEU A 41 -5.19 2.69 2.93
CA LEU A 41 -3.85 2.79 3.51
C LEU A 41 -3.31 4.19 3.29
N GLU A 42 -2.79 4.78 4.36
CA GLU A 42 -2.18 6.10 4.28
C GLU A 42 -0.71 5.98 3.86
N PRO A 43 -0.31 6.57 2.74
CA PRO A 43 1.09 6.53 2.34
C PRO A 43 1.95 7.44 3.21
N ARG A 44 3.19 7.02 3.41
CA ARG A 44 4.24 7.84 4.00
C ARG A 44 5.23 8.21 2.90
N TYR A 45 5.87 9.36 3.02
CA TYR A 45 6.79 9.81 1.98
C TYR A 45 8.21 9.88 2.54
N ILE A 46 9.13 9.22 1.84
CA ILE A 46 10.56 9.34 2.09
C ILE A 46 11.10 10.17 0.93
N GLY A 47 11.28 11.48 1.16
CA GLY A 47 11.52 12.41 0.07
C GLY A 47 10.29 12.49 -0.81
N THR A 48 10.44 12.13 -2.09
CA THR A 48 9.33 12.09 -3.05
C THR A 48 8.77 10.68 -3.25
N CYS A 49 9.32 9.69 -2.53
CA CYS A 49 8.94 8.29 -2.72
C CYS A 49 7.82 7.90 -1.75
N ALA A 50 6.68 7.50 -2.29
CA ALA A 50 5.58 6.99 -1.48
C ALA A 50 5.92 5.59 -0.98
N ARG A 51 5.67 5.36 0.31
CA ARG A 51 5.89 4.07 0.95
C ARG A 51 4.73 3.78 1.88
N TYR A 52 4.49 2.50 2.13
CA TYR A 52 3.44 2.05 3.04
C TYR A 52 4.07 1.29 4.19
N VAL A 53 3.61 1.56 5.40
CA VAL A 53 4.11 0.84 6.57
C VAL A 53 3.69 -0.62 6.46
N ARG A 54 4.66 -1.53 6.53
CA ARG A 54 4.41 -2.96 6.37
C ARG A 54 3.33 -3.46 7.32
N ALA A 55 3.41 -3.07 8.60
CA ALA A 55 2.44 -3.51 9.59
C ALA A 55 1.01 -3.09 9.23
N GLU A 56 0.84 -1.89 8.66
CA GLU A 56 -0.47 -1.40 8.22
C GLU A 56 -0.97 -2.19 7.01
N VAL A 57 -0.08 -2.53 6.09
CA VAL A 57 -0.44 -3.35 4.92
C VAL A 57 -0.90 -4.72 5.36
N GLU A 58 -0.17 -5.35 6.28
CA GLU A 58 -0.52 -6.68 6.77
C GLU A 58 -1.83 -6.66 7.56
N ALA A 59 -2.08 -5.61 8.33
CA ALA A 59 -3.36 -5.45 9.03
C ALA A 59 -4.51 -5.30 8.04
N PHE A 60 -4.31 -4.56 6.96
CA PHE A 60 -5.31 -4.41 5.90
C PHE A 60 -5.60 -5.75 5.23
N VAL A 61 -4.55 -6.52 4.91
CA VAL A 61 -4.70 -7.85 4.31
C VAL A 61 -5.51 -8.76 5.23
N ALA A 62 -5.19 -8.77 6.51
CA ALA A 62 -5.91 -9.59 7.49
C ALA A 62 -7.39 -9.21 7.57
N LYS A 63 -7.68 -7.92 7.53
CA LYS A 63 -9.06 -7.41 7.57
C LYS A 63 -9.85 -7.84 6.34
N VAL A 64 -9.24 -7.76 5.16
CA VAL A 64 -9.90 -8.13 3.90
C VAL A 64 -10.06 -9.65 3.79
N ALA A 65 -9.05 -10.40 4.20
CA ALA A 65 -9.06 -11.86 4.11
C ALA A 65 -9.87 -12.52 5.22
N GLY A 66 -9.96 -11.87 6.35
CA GLY A 66 -10.66 -12.37 7.53
C GLY A 66 -12.16 -12.17 7.48
#